data_dcb96e4ee1ae6985fc9969f2db200994
#
_entry.id   dcb96e4ee1ae6985fc9969f2db200994
#
_cell.length_a   1.000
_cell.length_b   1.000
_cell.length_c   1.000
_cell.angle_alpha   90.00
_cell.angle_beta   90.00
_cell.angle_gamma   90.00
#
_symmetry.space_group_name_H-M   'P 1'
#
loop_
_entity.id
_entity.type
_entity.pdbx_description
1 polymer ?
#
loop_
_entity_poly.entity_id
_entity_poly.type
_entity_poly.pdbx_seq_one_letter_code
_entity_poly.pdbx_strand_id
1 'polypeptide(L)'
;MNARTTEADARLAIAARLAREAGRLALEHWTRCEVLWKPDDSMVTEADLAIQASLTAGIEATFPEDGVLGEETAVACPRRLGADHVWVIDPVDGTDNFGRGLPGFCVSVGVLRFGRPVCGAVYDPLVDHLFTGLTGRGACLNGRPLRVTPMERSRRSLFSIRSPLPGDVSPAVRGWLERFRLRRFGSTTLQLCYVAMGALAWVHDHHASLWDLAGAAPVLLEAGGVMTAPDGSPLFPIDPDGYAGEPIGFLAGDPQAHDECRRELAAGE
;
A
#
# COMPACT_ATOMS: atom_id res chain seq x y z
N MET A 1 -8.27 -6.97 -32.59
CA MET A 1 -7.80 -8.22 -31.95
C MET A 1 -8.29 -8.18 -30.52
N ASN A 2 -9.36 -8.91 -30.16
CA ASN A 2 -9.84 -8.98 -28.78
C ASN A 2 -8.77 -9.70 -27.93
N ALA A 3 -8.03 -8.94 -27.12
CA ALA A 3 -7.21 -9.53 -26.08
C ALA A 3 -8.16 -10.31 -25.15
N ARG A 4 -7.94 -11.62 -25.02
CA ARG A 4 -8.70 -12.43 -24.06
C ARG A 4 -8.43 -11.85 -22.67
N THR A 5 -9.49 -11.52 -21.93
CA THR A 5 -9.40 -11.13 -20.52
C THR A 5 -8.72 -12.28 -19.77
N THR A 6 -7.61 -11.98 -19.09
CA THR A 6 -6.90 -12.98 -18.29
C THR A 6 -7.52 -13.10 -16.90
N GLU A 7 -7.17 -14.14 -16.16
CA GLU A 7 -7.58 -14.28 -14.76
C GLU A 7 -7.12 -13.09 -13.90
N ALA A 8 -5.94 -12.53 -14.20
CA ALA A 8 -5.42 -11.35 -13.52
C ALA A 8 -6.21 -10.09 -13.85
N ASP A 9 -6.66 -9.91 -15.12
CA ASP A 9 -7.55 -8.81 -15.50
C ASP A 9 -8.90 -8.90 -14.74
N ALA A 10 -9.43 -10.11 -14.56
CA ALA A 10 -10.68 -10.31 -13.81
C ALA A 10 -10.50 -9.95 -12.32
N ARG A 11 -9.38 -10.37 -11.69
CA ARG A 11 -9.08 -10.02 -10.31
C ARG A 11 -8.89 -8.51 -10.12
N LEU A 12 -8.18 -7.85 -11.04
CA LEU A 12 -8.04 -6.38 -10.99
C LEU A 12 -9.39 -5.67 -11.10
N ALA A 13 -10.27 -6.12 -11.99
CA ALA A 13 -11.61 -5.52 -12.14
C ALA A 13 -12.43 -5.64 -10.85
N ILE A 14 -12.35 -6.78 -10.17
CA ILE A 14 -13.02 -7.00 -8.89
C ILE A 14 -12.37 -6.17 -7.78
N ALA A 15 -11.01 -6.14 -7.70
CA ALA A 15 -10.29 -5.32 -6.73
C ALA A 15 -10.69 -3.83 -6.84
N ALA A 16 -10.71 -3.29 -8.07
CA ALA A 16 -11.09 -1.90 -8.33
C ALA A 16 -12.55 -1.61 -7.96
N ARG A 17 -13.47 -2.53 -8.23
CA ARG A 17 -14.87 -2.39 -7.85
C ARG A 17 -15.02 -2.41 -6.33
N LEU A 18 -14.46 -3.41 -5.67
CA LEU A 18 -14.54 -3.58 -4.21
C LEU A 18 -13.90 -2.41 -3.47
N ALA A 19 -12.72 -1.93 -3.91
CA ALA A 19 -12.08 -0.76 -3.31
C ALA A 19 -12.97 0.50 -3.37
N ARG A 20 -13.67 0.73 -4.50
CA ARG A 20 -14.62 1.84 -4.62
C ARG A 20 -15.87 1.67 -3.74
N GLU A 21 -16.44 0.47 -3.67
CA GLU A 21 -17.59 0.16 -2.83
C GLU A 21 -17.23 0.35 -1.34
N ALA A 22 -16.08 -0.18 -0.92
CA ALA A 22 -15.55 -0.02 0.42
C ALA A 22 -15.22 1.44 0.77
N GLY A 23 -14.65 2.20 -0.16
CA GLY A 23 -14.39 3.62 0.06
C GLY A 23 -15.65 4.46 0.22
N ARG A 24 -16.77 4.11 -0.46
CA ARG A 24 -18.06 4.75 -0.18
C ARG A 24 -18.56 4.43 1.22
N LEU A 25 -18.45 3.16 1.64
CA LEU A 25 -18.78 2.76 3.00
C LEU A 25 -17.89 3.50 4.03
N ALA A 26 -16.60 3.66 3.74
CA ALA A 26 -15.71 4.46 4.59
C ALA A 26 -16.22 5.91 4.74
N LEU A 27 -16.65 6.57 3.67
CA LEU A 27 -17.19 7.94 3.74
C LEU A 27 -18.48 8.03 4.58
N GLU A 28 -19.33 7.00 4.61
CA GLU A 28 -20.53 6.98 5.43
C GLU A 28 -20.20 6.97 6.93
N HIS A 29 -19.07 6.34 7.30
CA HIS A 29 -18.58 6.27 8.67
C HIS A 29 -17.63 7.41 9.05
N TRP A 30 -17.00 8.06 8.07
CA TRP A 30 -16.01 9.09 8.32
C TRP A 30 -16.57 10.24 9.17
N THR A 31 -15.85 10.63 10.19
CA THR A 31 -16.23 11.62 11.22
C THR A 31 -17.38 11.22 12.15
N ARG A 32 -17.88 9.97 12.07
CA ARG A 32 -19.05 9.52 12.85
C ARG A 32 -18.79 8.25 13.64
N CYS A 33 -17.72 7.49 13.32
CA CYS A 33 -17.42 6.23 13.99
C CYS A 33 -16.76 6.46 15.37
N GLU A 34 -17.03 5.54 16.29
CA GLU A 34 -16.28 5.44 17.52
C GLU A 34 -14.88 4.89 17.25
N VAL A 35 -13.91 5.45 17.94
CA VAL A 35 -12.51 5.04 17.91
C VAL A 35 -12.27 4.05 19.03
N LEU A 36 -11.71 2.90 18.69
CA LEU A 36 -11.25 1.89 19.65
C LEU A 36 -9.72 1.78 19.56
N TRP A 37 -9.10 1.38 20.66
CA TRP A 37 -7.65 1.19 20.73
C TRP A 37 -7.32 -0.29 20.82
N LYS A 38 -6.44 -0.77 19.95
CA LYS A 38 -5.90 -2.13 20.03
C LYS A 38 -4.84 -2.22 21.17
N PRO A 39 -4.48 -3.44 21.62
CA PRO A 39 -3.47 -3.61 22.69
C PRO A 39 -2.08 -3.07 22.38
N ASP A 40 -1.77 -2.84 21.11
CA ASP A 40 -0.51 -2.28 20.60
C ASP A 40 -0.57 -0.75 20.41
N ASP A 41 -1.57 -0.08 20.99
CA ASP A 41 -1.84 1.36 20.87
C ASP A 41 -2.17 1.81 19.42
N SER A 42 -2.46 0.89 18.52
CA SER A 42 -3.01 1.24 17.20
C SER A 42 -4.52 1.49 17.27
N MET A 43 -5.01 2.31 16.36
CA MET A 43 -6.42 2.68 16.28
C MET A 43 -7.18 1.69 15.38
N VAL A 44 -8.39 1.36 15.76
CA VAL A 44 -9.37 0.65 14.93
C VAL A 44 -10.73 1.31 15.11
N THR A 45 -11.55 1.28 14.07
CA THR A 45 -12.92 1.78 14.14
C THR A 45 -13.91 0.68 13.73
N GLU A 46 -15.18 0.86 14.07
CA GLU A 46 -16.24 -0.05 13.58
C GLU A 46 -16.26 -0.10 12.03
N ALA A 47 -15.83 0.97 11.38
CA ALA A 47 -15.73 1.03 9.94
C ALA A 47 -14.72 0.03 9.39
N ASP A 48 -13.54 -0.11 10.00
CA ASP A 48 -12.50 -1.05 9.56
C ASP A 48 -13.06 -2.47 9.52
N LEU A 49 -13.77 -2.89 10.58
CA LEU A 49 -14.38 -4.22 10.66
C LEU A 49 -15.49 -4.43 9.62
N ALA A 50 -16.37 -3.43 9.45
CA ALA A 50 -17.47 -3.51 8.50
C ALA A 50 -16.95 -3.53 7.04
N ILE A 51 -15.96 -2.70 6.73
CA ILE A 51 -15.34 -2.63 5.41
C ILE A 51 -14.61 -3.93 5.11
N GLN A 52 -13.82 -4.45 6.06
CA GLN A 52 -13.13 -5.74 5.86
C GLN A 52 -14.11 -6.88 5.61
N ALA A 53 -15.19 -6.97 6.38
CA ALA A 53 -16.22 -7.99 6.17
C ALA A 53 -16.85 -7.88 4.77
N SER A 54 -17.14 -6.67 4.29
CA SER A 54 -17.66 -6.41 2.95
C SER A 54 -16.69 -6.82 1.85
N LEU A 55 -15.41 -6.46 1.98
CA LEU A 55 -14.35 -6.84 1.04
C LEU A 55 -14.20 -8.36 0.97
N THR A 56 -14.10 -9.02 2.13
CA THR A 56 -13.96 -10.48 2.22
C THR A 56 -15.13 -11.19 1.56
N ALA A 57 -16.37 -10.81 1.88
CA ALA A 57 -17.57 -11.39 1.27
C ALA A 57 -17.61 -11.21 -0.26
N GLY A 58 -17.21 -10.02 -0.76
CA GLY A 58 -17.16 -9.74 -2.19
C GLY A 58 -16.11 -10.57 -2.94
N ILE A 59 -14.97 -10.83 -2.30
CA ILE A 59 -13.89 -11.68 -2.83
C ILE A 59 -14.36 -13.13 -2.87
N GLU A 60 -14.84 -13.68 -1.75
CA GLU A 60 -15.30 -15.07 -1.62
C GLU A 60 -16.44 -15.40 -2.58
N ALA A 61 -17.35 -14.47 -2.80
CA ALA A 61 -18.46 -14.65 -3.75
C ALA A 61 -17.99 -14.80 -5.20
N THR A 62 -16.82 -14.25 -5.56
CA THR A 62 -16.32 -14.24 -6.93
C THR A 62 -15.16 -15.21 -7.15
N PHE A 63 -14.27 -15.33 -6.14
CA PHE A 63 -13.08 -16.19 -6.17
C PHE A 63 -13.02 -17.06 -4.92
N PRO A 64 -13.95 -18.06 -4.80
CA PRO A 64 -14.07 -18.85 -3.59
C PRO A 64 -12.84 -19.72 -3.27
N GLU A 65 -11.95 -19.95 -4.24
CA GLU A 65 -10.74 -20.76 -4.05
C GLU A 65 -9.51 -19.90 -3.65
N ASP A 66 -9.60 -18.55 -3.77
CA ASP A 66 -8.51 -17.67 -3.39
C ASP A 66 -8.45 -17.48 -1.86
N GLY A 67 -7.26 -17.26 -1.30
CA GLY A 67 -7.07 -16.88 0.09
C GLY A 67 -7.37 -15.39 0.33
N VAL A 68 -7.69 -15.03 1.57
CA VAL A 68 -7.83 -13.64 2.00
C VAL A 68 -7.02 -13.40 3.26
N LEU A 69 -6.23 -12.34 3.26
CA LEU A 69 -5.48 -11.81 4.40
C LEU A 69 -5.88 -10.34 4.58
N GLY A 70 -6.47 -9.99 5.72
CA GLY A 70 -6.82 -8.63 6.06
C GLY A 70 -6.11 -8.17 7.34
N GLU A 71 -5.96 -6.86 7.50
CA GLU A 71 -5.34 -6.28 8.69
C GLU A 71 -6.04 -6.74 9.97
N GLU A 72 -7.37 -6.63 10.02
CA GLU A 72 -8.14 -6.88 11.25
C GLU A 72 -8.29 -8.37 11.58
N THR A 73 -7.94 -9.25 10.67
CA THR A 73 -8.07 -10.71 10.83
C THR A 73 -6.74 -11.44 10.66
N ALA A 74 -5.62 -10.76 10.60
CA ALA A 74 -4.31 -11.37 10.39
C ALA A 74 -4.01 -12.48 11.42
N VAL A 75 -4.54 -12.34 12.65
CA VAL A 75 -4.37 -13.32 13.74
C VAL A 75 -5.57 -14.28 13.87
N ALA A 76 -6.78 -13.89 13.43
CA ALA A 76 -8.04 -14.58 13.73
C ALA A 76 -8.75 -15.21 12.53
N CYS A 77 -8.33 -14.93 11.27
CA CYS A 77 -9.03 -15.47 10.09
C CYS A 77 -8.53 -16.86 9.74
N PRO A 78 -9.46 -17.83 9.46
CA PRO A 78 -9.06 -19.07 8.81
C PRO A 78 -8.63 -18.74 7.37
N ARG A 79 -7.33 -18.57 7.18
CA ARG A 79 -6.73 -18.42 5.85
C ARG A 79 -6.95 -19.71 5.07
N ARG A 80 -7.21 -19.62 3.77
CA ARG A 80 -7.06 -20.75 2.87
C ARG A 80 -5.57 -20.94 2.60
N LEU A 81 -4.90 -21.67 3.48
CA LEU A 81 -3.48 -21.97 3.37
C LEU A 81 -3.20 -22.71 2.05
N GLY A 82 -2.15 -22.30 1.37
CA GLY A 82 -1.72 -22.90 0.11
C GLY A 82 -2.53 -22.50 -1.12
N ALA A 83 -3.36 -21.45 -1.04
CA ALA A 83 -4.01 -20.89 -2.21
C ALA A 83 -2.98 -20.26 -3.16
N ASP A 84 -3.12 -20.53 -4.47
CA ASP A 84 -2.23 -19.92 -5.48
C ASP A 84 -2.31 -18.40 -5.48
N HIS A 85 -3.51 -17.85 -5.24
CA HIS A 85 -3.76 -16.42 -5.14
C HIS A 85 -4.26 -16.06 -3.74
N VAL A 86 -3.68 -15.02 -3.17
CA VAL A 86 -4.11 -14.46 -1.88
C VAL A 86 -4.41 -12.98 -2.06
N TRP A 87 -5.62 -12.61 -1.68
CA TRP A 87 -6.05 -11.23 -1.58
C TRP A 87 -5.57 -10.66 -0.26
N VAL A 88 -4.80 -9.58 -0.32
CA VAL A 88 -4.31 -8.87 0.85
C VAL A 88 -4.99 -7.52 0.89
N ILE A 89 -5.76 -7.29 1.96
CA ILE A 89 -6.64 -6.13 2.07
C ILE A 89 -6.34 -5.31 3.31
N ASP A 90 -6.39 -4.00 3.13
CA ASP A 90 -6.42 -3.02 4.20
C ASP A 90 -7.73 -2.22 4.05
N PRO A 91 -8.65 -2.35 5.01
CA PRO A 91 -9.94 -1.68 4.94
C PRO A 91 -9.82 -0.16 5.02
N VAL A 92 -8.88 0.35 5.85
CA VAL A 92 -8.64 1.79 6.02
C VAL A 92 -7.17 2.04 6.35
N ASP A 93 -6.28 2.03 5.34
CA ASP A 93 -4.91 2.51 5.58
C ASP A 93 -4.92 4.01 5.89
N GLY A 94 -4.40 4.36 7.05
CA GLY A 94 -4.50 5.70 7.63
C GLY A 94 -5.61 5.83 8.67
N THR A 95 -5.87 4.77 9.44
CA THR A 95 -6.92 4.71 10.50
C THR A 95 -6.79 5.87 11.50
N ASP A 96 -5.58 6.30 11.83
CA ASP A 96 -5.33 7.47 12.69
C ASP A 96 -5.91 8.77 12.09
N ASN A 97 -5.74 8.99 10.79
CA ASN A 97 -6.34 10.11 10.08
C ASN A 97 -7.86 9.96 10.04
N PHE A 98 -8.33 8.78 9.65
CA PHE A 98 -9.74 8.47 9.53
C PHE A 98 -10.50 8.72 10.83
N GLY A 99 -10.05 8.15 11.94
CA GLY A 99 -10.69 8.29 13.25
C GLY A 99 -10.65 9.71 13.82
N ARG A 100 -9.72 10.56 13.35
CA ARG A 100 -9.63 11.98 13.73
C ARG A 100 -10.33 12.93 12.76
N GLY A 101 -10.97 12.41 11.71
CA GLY A 101 -11.62 13.21 10.68
C GLY A 101 -10.64 13.97 9.77
N LEU A 102 -9.38 13.50 9.68
CA LEU A 102 -8.36 14.07 8.81
C LEU A 102 -8.36 13.38 7.44
N PRO A 103 -8.02 14.08 6.35
CA PRO A 103 -7.79 13.45 5.07
C PRO A 103 -6.50 12.62 5.09
N GLY A 104 -6.33 11.74 4.09
CA GLY A 104 -5.14 10.89 3.93
C GLY A 104 -5.38 9.49 4.48
N PHE A 105 -6.45 8.86 4.04
CA PHE A 105 -6.76 7.44 4.21
C PHE A 105 -7.23 6.85 2.89
N CYS A 106 -7.11 5.56 2.75
CA CYS A 106 -7.57 4.84 1.56
C CYS A 106 -7.98 3.40 1.87
N VAL A 107 -8.67 2.79 0.92
CA VAL A 107 -8.90 1.33 0.89
C VAL A 107 -7.86 0.71 -0.03
N SER A 108 -7.20 -0.34 0.44
CA SER A 108 -6.17 -1.07 -0.30
C SER A 108 -6.58 -2.52 -0.54
N VAL A 109 -6.52 -2.96 -1.80
CA VAL A 109 -6.84 -4.32 -2.22
C VAL A 109 -5.75 -4.82 -3.16
N GLY A 110 -4.89 -5.70 -2.68
CA GLY A 110 -3.83 -6.33 -3.46
C GLY A 110 -4.11 -7.81 -3.72
N VAL A 111 -3.56 -8.35 -4.79
CA VAL A 111 -3.55 -9.79 -5.07
C VAL A 111 -2.12 -10.24 -5.26
N LEU A 112 -1.72 -11.20 -4.43
CA LEU A 112 -0.44 -11.90 -4.57
C LEU A 112 -0.66 -13.27 -5.21
N ARG A 113 0.30 -13.71 -6.02
CA ARG A 113 0.39 -15.08 -6.47
C ARG A 113 1.75 -15.66 -6.07
N PHE A 114 1.73 -16.72 -5.30
CA PHE A 114 2.96 -17.28 -4.71
C PHE A 114 3.82 -16.20 -4.03
N GLY A 115 3.16 -15.33 -3.26
CA GLY A 115 3.82 -14.23 -2.54
C GLY A 115 4.29 -13.05 -3.40
N ARG A 116 4.02 -13.02 -4.71
CA ARG A 116 4.41 -11.92 -5.61
C ARG A 116 3.21 -11.09 -6.03
N PRO A 117 3.33 -9.75 -6.07
CA PRO A 117 2.25 -8.87 -6.54
C PRO A 117 1.85 -9.19 -7.98
N VAL A 118 0.54 -9.39 -8.19
CA VAL A 118 -0.07 -9.61 -9.52
C VAL A 118 -0.86 -8.39 -9.96
N CYS A 119 -1.74 -7.92 -9.10
CA CYS A 119 -2.52 -6.70 -9.34
C CYS A 119 -2.91 -6.04 -8.02
N GLY A 120 -3.27 -4.76 -8.10
CA GLY A 120 -3.74 -4.02 -6.94
C GLY A 120 -4.60 -2.83 -7.32
N ALA A 121 -5.48 -2.47 -6.39
CA ALA A 121 -6.33 -1.30 -6.45
C ALA A 121 -6.26 -0.57 -5.11
N VAL A 122 -6.00 0.74 -5.17
CA VAL A 122 -5.99 1.64 -4.02
C VAL A 122 -6.95 2.78 -4.30
N TYR A 123 -7.88 3.01 -3.39
CA TYR A 123 -8.89 4.04 -3.57
C TYR A 123 -8.87 5.06 -2.42
N ASP A 124 -8.53 6.31 -2.76
CA ASP A 124 -8.72 7.47 -1.88
C ASP A 124 -10.12 8.05 -2.14
N PRO A 125 -11.07 7.87 -1.22
CA PRO A 125 -12.45 8.26 -1.46
C PRO A 125 -12.71 9.77 -1.34
N LEU A 126 -11.81 10.52 -0.69
CA LEU A 126 -12.00 11.97 -0.49
C LEU A 126 -11.75 12.77 -1.76
N VAL A 127 -10.86 12.27 -2.64
CA VAL A 127 -10.51 12.94 -3.90
C VAL A 127 -10.89 12.11 -5.13
N ASP A 128 -11.62 11.00 -4.94
CA ASP A 128 -12.01 10.03 -5.99
C ASP A 128 -10.82 9.57 -6.84
N HIS A 129 -9.71 9.23 -6.19
CA HIS A 129 -8.54 8.69 -6.85
C HIS A 129 -8.51 7.16 -6.73
N LEU A 130 -8.75 6.46 -7.84
CA LEU A 130 -8.55 5.03 -7.95
C LEU A 130 -7.23 4.75 -8.69
N PHE A 131 -6.24 4.30 -7.96
CA PHE A 131 -4.98 3.77 -8.49
C PHE A 131 -5.16 2.29 -8.76
N THR A 132 -4.71 1.83 -9.92
CA THR A 132 -4.73 0.41 -10.31
C THR A 132 -3.41 0.03 -10.95
N GLY A 133 -2.93 -1.18 -10.66
CA GLY A 133 -1.73 -1.75 -11.29
C GLY A 133 -1.94 -3.22 -11.61
N LEU A 134 -1.46 -3.66 -12.77
CA LEU A 134 -1.51 -5.05 -13.21
C LEU A 134 -0.18 -5.42 -13.85
N THR A 135 0.47 -6.44 -13.30
CA THR A 135 1.78 -6.91 -13.75
C THR A 135 1.81 -7.17 -15.26
N GLY A 136 2.74 -6.47 -15.95
CA GLY A 136 2.89 -6.52 -17.40
C GLY A 136 1.85 -5.73 -18.21
N ARG A 137 0.98 -4.94 -17.55
CA ARG A 137 -0.07 -4.15 -18.22
C ARG A 137 0.01 -2.66 -17.87
N GLY A 138 0.87 -2.28 -16.92
CA GLY A 138 1.04 -0.91 -16.47
C GLY A 138 0.12 -0.52 -15.32
N ALA A 139 0.23 0.74 -14.91
CA ALA A 139 -0.56 1.34 -13.85
C ALA A 139 -1.44 2.48 -14.37
N CYS A 140 -2.54 2.76 -13.68
CA CYS A 140 -3.48 3.84 -14.02
C CYS A 140 -3.95 4.59 -12.78
N LEU A 141 -4.25 5.87 -12.94
CA LEU A 141 -5.06 6.68 -12.02
C LEU A 141 -6.37 7.04 -12.73
N ASN A 142 -7.49 6.58 -12.19
CA ASN A 142 -8.82 6.77 -12.79
C ASN A 142 -8.86 6.36 -14.29
N GLY A 143 -8.23 5.24 -14.62
CA GLY A 143 -8.15 4.70 -15.98
C GLY A 143 -7.17 5.44 -16.90
N ARG A 144 -6.50 6.50 -16.45
CA ARG A 144 -5.44 7.19 -17.20
C ARG A 144 -4.09 6.58 -16.88
N PRO A 145 -3.26 6.25 -17.89
CA PRO A 145 -1.95 5.66 -17.66
C PRO A 145 -1.11 6.50 -16.68
N LEU A 146 -0.48 5.81 -15.74
CA LEU A 146 0.38 6.38 -14.71
C LEU A 146 1.83 5.97 -14.98
N ARG A 147 2.74 6.93 -14.84
CA ARG A 147 4.18 6.68 -14.95
C ARG A 147 4.93 7.53 -13.94
N VAL A 148 5.86 6.90 -13.24
CA VAL A 148 6.84 7.58 -12.42
C VAL A 148 7.66 8.52 -13.32
N THR A 149 7.82 9.75 -12.88
CA THR A 149 8.71 10.70 -13.56
C THR A 149 10.03 10.74 -12.80
N PRO A 150 11.15 10.33 -13.43
CA PRO A 150 12.45 10.47 -12.80
C PRO A 150 12.68 11.93 -12.39
N MET A 151 13.04 12.15 -11.13
CA MET A 151 13.29 13.49 -10.60
C MET A 151 14.73 13.58 -10.11
N GLU A 152 15.46 14.57 -10.62
CA GLU A 152 16.75 14.92 -10.02
C GLU A 152 16.53 15.36 -8.57
N ARG A 153 17.23 14.72 -7.64
CA ARG A 153 17.13 15.06 -6.21
C ARG A 153 17.64 16.46 -5.95
N SER A 154 16.80 17.29 -5.43
CA SER A 154 17.09 18.70 -5.12
C SER A 154 16.39 19.11 -3.82
N ARG A 155 16.71 20.30 -3.31
CA ARG A 155 16.00 20.89 -2.16
C ARG A 155 14.48 21.05 -2.35
N ARG A 156 13.98 20.81 -3.56
CA ARG A 156 12.54 20.85 -3.90
C ARG A 156 11.89 19.46 -3.88
N SER A 157 12.70 18.39 -3.86
CA SER A 157 12.18 17.02 -3.85
C SER A 157 11.39 16.77 -2.59
N LEU A 158 10.21 16.18 -2.77
CA LEU A 158 9.34 15.73 -1.70
C LEU A 158 9.62 14.27 -1.41
N PHE A 159 9.67 13.91 -0.14
CA PHE A 159 9.82 12.53 0.30
C PHE A 159 8.96 12.24 1.51
N SER A 160 8.75 10.97 1.81
CA SER A 160 8.05 10.54 3.00
C SER A 160 8.83 9.50 3.79
N ILE A 161 8.60 9.48 5.09
CA ILE A 161 9.09 8.48 6.02
C ILE A 161 7.99 8.16 7.04
N ARG A 162 8.05 6.95 7.63
CA ARG A 162 7.11 6.56 8.69
C ARG A 162 7.24 7.44 9.94
N SER A 163 6.16 7.51 10.69
CA SER A 163 6.00 8.16 11.98
C SER A 163 5.44 7.19 13.02
N PRO A 164 5.87 7.29 14.31
CA PRO A 164 7.02 8.09 14.78
C PRO A 164 8.35 7.60 14.24
N LEU A 165 9.36 8.48 14.26
CA LEU A 165 10.71 8.05 13.93
C LEU A 165 11.27 7.19 15.06
N PRO A 166 12.08 6.15 14.78
CA PRO A 166 12.80 5.42 15.81
C PRO A 166 13.73 6.38 16.59
N GLY A 167 14.02 6.04 17.83
CA GLY A 167 14.87 6.86 18.70
C GLY A 167 16.28 7.08 18.13
N ASP A 168 16.80 6.10 17.38
CA ASP A 168 18.05 6.20 16.64
C ASP A 168 17.76 6.25 15.13
N VAL A 169 17.75 7.47 14.62
CA VAL A 169 17.54 7.75 13.19
C VAL A 169 18.87 7.65 12.48
N SER A 170 18.95 6.82 11.44
CA SER A 170 20.19 6.64 10.68
C SER A 170 20.74 7.99 10.14
N PRO A 171 22.08 8.12 10.00
CA PRO A 171 22.70 9.33 9.45
C PRO A 171 22.12 9.73 8.08
N ALA A 172 21.78 8.76 7.23
CA ALA A 172 21.17 9.00 5.92
C ALA A 172 19.81 9.69 6.05
N VAL A 173 18.91 9.13 6.89
CA VAL A 173 17.56 9.70 7.11
C VAL A 173 17.66 11.08 7.74
N ARG A 174 18.57 11.29 8.70
CA ARG A 174 18.83 12.62 9.28
C ARG A 174 19.26 13.61 8.21
N GLY A 175 20.19 13.21 7.32
CA GLY A 175 20.62 14.04 6.19
C GLY A 175 19.48 14.34 5.20
N TRP A 176 18.51 13.43 5.02
CA TRP A 176 17.33 13.71 4.18
C TRP A 176 16.44 14.77 4.80
N LEU A 177 16.19 14.69 6.12
CA LEU A 177 15.40 15.69 6.86
C LEU A 177 15.97 17.09 6.76
N GLU A 178 17.30 17.23 6.70
CA GLU A 178 18.00 18.52 6.56
C GLU A 178 17.98 19.07 5.13
N ARG A 179 18.01 18.21 4.12
CA ARG A 179 18.22 18.58 2.71
C ARG A 179 16.94 18.66 1.90
N PHE A 180 15.92 17.86 2.21
CA PHE A 180 14.73 17.67 1.39
C PHE A 180 13.44 18.01 2.13
N ARG A 181 12.33 18.07 1.40
CA ARG A 181 11.03 18.45 1.95
C ARG A 181 10.22 17.23 2.36
N LEU A 182 10.15 16.99 3.66
CA LEU A 182 9.33 15.91 4.21
C LEU A 182 7.83 16.18 4.01
N ARG A 183 7.10 15.15 3.62
CA ARG A 183 5.63 15.05 3.67
C ARG A 183 5.26 13.75 4.36
N ARG A 184 4.39 13.84 5.35
CA ARG A 184 3.87 12.68 6.09
C ARG A 184 2.36 12.69 5.96
N PHE A 185 1.83 11.69 5.26
CA PHE A 185 0.40 11.64 4.93
C PHE A 185 -0.39 10.73 5.87
N GLY A 186 0.27 9.91 6.70
CA GLY A 186 -0.38 8.99 7.64
C GLY A 186 -0.92 7.71 7.01
N SER A 187 -0.74 7.51 5.71
CA SER A 187 -1.09 6.31 4.95
C SER A 187 0.11 5.87 4.11
N THR A 188 0.66 4.71 4.39
CA THR A 188 1.81 4.16 3.66
C THR A 188 1.43 3.81 2.23
N THR A 189 0.25 3.23 2.04
CA THR A 189 -0.30 2.88 0.73
C THR A 189 -0.44 4.11 -0.18
N LEU A 190 -1.01 5.22 0.34
CA LEU A 190 -1.12 6.46 -0.45
C LEU A 190 0.24 7.06 -0.79
N GLN A 191 1.21 6.99 0.13
CA GLN A 191 2.55 7.48 -0.14
C GLN A 191 3.22 6.75 -1.29
N LEU A 192 3.05 5.44 -1.40
CA LEU A 192 3.50 4.63 -2.54
C LEU A 192 2.80 5.03 -3.85
N CYS A 193 1.49 5.25 -3.80
CA CYS A 193 0.72 5.77 -4.94
C CYS A 193 1.19 7.17 -5.36
N TYR A 194 1.59 8.02 -4.40
CA TYR A 194 2.12 9.35 -4.68
C TYR A 194 3.52 9.30 -5.31
N VAL A 195 4.32 8.28 -5.02
CA VAL A 195 5.54 8.01 -5.81
C VAL A 195 5.17 7.60 -7.23
N ALA A 196 4.21 6.68 -7.38
CA ALA A 196 3.78 6.20 -8.69
C ALA A 196 3.27 7.33 -9.60
N MET A 197 2.63 8.37 -9.04
CA MET A 197 2.17 9.54 -9.79
C MET A 197 3.20 10.67 -9.90
N GLY A 198 4.42 10.51 -9.36
CA GLY A 198 5.49 11.49 -9.43
C GLY A 198 5.34 12.68 -8.46
N ALA A 199 4.46 12.58 -7.46
CA ALA A 199 4.32 13.63 -6.44
C ALA A 199 5.37 13.51 -5.32
N LEU A 200 5.80 12.30 -4.98
CA LEU A 200 6.92 12.02 -4.08
C LEU A 200 8.07 11.40 -4.87
N ALA A 201 9.30 11.75 -4.52
CA ALA A 201 10.48 11.16 -5.12
C ALA A 201 10.81 9.79 -4.51
N TRP A 202 10.68 9.67 -3.18
CA TRP A 202 10.86 8.39 -2.47
C TRP A 202 10.06 8.33 -1.18
N VAL A 203 9.86 7.11 -0.72
CA VAL A 203 9.33 6.76 0.60
C VAL A 203 10.27 5.76 1.25
N HIS A 204 10.57 5.96 2.53
CA HIS A 204 11.27 4.99 3.37
C HIS A 204 10.44 4.69 4.60
N ASP A 205 10.17 3.42 4.82
CA ASP A 205 9.46 2.95 5.98
C ASP A 205 10.20 1.74 6.56
N HIS A 206 10.24 1.63 7.87
CA HIS A 206 10.92 0.55 8.59
C HIS A 206 9.95 -0.39 9.30
N HIS A 207 8.63 -0.16 9.16
CA HIS A 207 7.61 -0.86 9.95
C HIS A 207 6.26 -0.95 9.24
N ALA A 208 6.27 -1.08 7.90
CA ALA A 208 5.04 -1.33 7.15
C ALA A 208 4.55 -2.76 7.36
N SER A 209 3.28 -2.98 7.10
CA SER A 209 2.68 -4.31 7.07
C SER A 209 2.45 -4.76 5.63
N LEU A 210 2.19 -6.06 5.42
CA LEU A 210 1.95 -6.59 4.06
C LEU A 210 0.70 -5.98 3.42
N TRP A 211 -0.33 -5.67 4.21
CA TRP A 211 -1.56 -5.02 3.72
C TRP A 211 -1.35 -3.56 3.30
N ASP A 212 -0.37 -2.83 3.88
CA ASP A 212 0.02 -1.49 3.43
C ASP A 212 0.68 -1.51 2.04
N LEU A 213 1.29 -2.65 1.68
CA LEU A 213 2.13 -2.78 0.49
C LEU A 213 1.42 -3.44 -0.68
N ALA A 214 0.61 -4.47 -0.42
CA ALA A 214 0.13 -5.39 -1.45
C ALA A 214 -0.73 -4.73 -2.53
N GLY A 215 -1.56 -3.74 -2.18
CA GLY A 215 -2.36 -2.99 -3.15
C GLY A 215 -1.55 -1.96 -3.94
N ALA A 216 -0.59 -1.29 -3.29
CA ALA A 216 0.20 -0.22 -3.91
C ALA A 216 1.43 -0.73 -4.67
N ALA A 217 2.01 -1.87 -4.29
CA ALA A 217 3.22 -2.40 -4.93
C ALA A 217 3.04 -2.61 -6.45
N PRO A 218 1.98 -3.29 -6.95
CA PRO A 218 1.80 -3.41 -8.40
C PRO A 218 1.54 -2.05 -9.08
N VAL A 219 0.91 -1.09 -8.40
CA VAL A 219 0.73 0.27 -8.94
C VAL A 219 2.08 0.96 -9.13
N LEU A 220 2.93 0.95 -8.10
CA LEU A 220 4.24 1.58 -8.15
C LEU A 220 5.17 0.91 -9.18
N LEU A 221 5.28 -0.42 -9.11
CA LEU A 221 6.19 -1.17 -9.99
C LEU A 221 5.79 -1.05 -11.46
N GLU A 222 4.52 -1.13 -11.77
CA GLU A 222 3.99 -1.00 -13.13
C GLU A 222 3.98 0.45 -13.65
N ALA A 223 4.04 1.44 -12.76
CA ALA A 223 4.32 2.82 -13.12
C ALA A 223 5.81 3.07 -13.44
N GLY A 224 6.69 2.09 -13.20
CA GLY A 224 8.13 2.19 -13.41
C GLY A 224 8.93 2.65 -12.19
N GLY A 225 8.32 2.64 -11.00
CA GLY A 225 9.01 2.83 -9.73
C GLY A 225 9.78 1.59 -9.28
N VAL A 226 10.60 1.76 -8.27
CA VAL A 226 11.41 0.69 -7.65
C VAL A 226 11.01 0.57 -6.19
N MET A 227 10.97 -0.67 -5.69
CA MET A 227 10.73 -1.00 -4.28
C MET A 227 11.62 -2.17 -3.88
N THR A 228 12.40 -2.00 -2.81
CA THR A 228 13.29 -3.01 -2.25
C THR A 228 13.27 -2.96 -0.72
N ALA A 229 13.86 -3.94 -0.07
CA ALA A 229 14.30 -3.77 1.31
C ALA A 229 15.35 -2.63 1.39
N PRO A 230 15.60 -2.04 2.57
CA PRO A 230 16.53 -0.91 2.71
C PRO A 230 17.95 -1.21 2.24
N ASP A 231 18.40 -2.47 2.38
CA ASP A 231 19.69 -2.96 1.91
C ASP A 231 19.77 -3.16 0.38
N GLY A 232 18.64 -3.01 -0.33
CA GLY A 232 18.51 -3.22 -1.76
C GLY A 232 18.14 -4.64 -2.17
N SER A 233 17.97 -5.57 -1.23
CA SER A 233 17.48 -6.91 -1.53
C SER A 233 16.02 -6.89 -2.02
N PRO A 234 15.60 -7.90 -2.82
CA PRO A 234 14.21 -7.99 -3.26
C PRO A 234 13.24 -8.08 -2.09
N LEU A 235 12.17 -7.28 -2.11
CA LEU A 235 11.14 -7.30 -1.09
C LEU A 235 10.18 -8.49 -1.25
N PHE A 236 9.90 -8.89 -2.47
CA PHE A 236 9.02 -10.02 -2.81
C PHE A 236 9.81 -11.20 -3.39
N PRO A 237 9.37 -12.47 -3.17
CA PRO A 237 8.09 -12.90 -2.62
C PRO A 237 8.02 -12.78 -1.10
N ILE A 238 6.83 -12.49 -0.57
CA ILE A 238 6.49 -12.58 0.86
C ILE A 238 5.42 -13.66 0.99
N ASP A 239 5.64 -14.64 1.88
CA ASP A 239 4.67 -15.70 2.13
C ASP A 239 3.46 -15.17 2.92
N PRO A 240 2.26 -15.06 2.31
CA PRO A 240 1.10 -14.55 3.02
C PRO A 240 0.53 -15.54 4.04
N ASP A 241 0.81 -16.84 3.87
CA ASP A 241 0.31 -17.87 4.78
C ASP A 241 1.04 -17.86 6.12
N GLY A 242 2.35 -17.58 6.10
CA GLY A 242 3.19 -17.43 7.28
C GLY A 242 3.14 -16.05 7.92
N TYR A 243 2.63 -15.03 7.22
CA TYR A 243 2.66 -13.64 7.69
C TYR A 243 1.69 -13.40 8.86
N ALA A 244 2.19 -12.89 9.97
CA ALA A 244 1.42 -12.61 11.18
C ALA A 244 1.47 -11.12 11.62
N GLY A 245 1.92 -10.22 10.74
CA GLY A 245 2.02 -8.79 11.02
C GLY A 245 3.43 -8.32 11.33
N GLU A 246 4.45 -9.12 11.01
CA GLU A 246 5.84 -8.73 11.19
C GLU A 246 6.14 -7.46 10.39
N PRO A 247 6.91 -6.51 10.98
CA PRO A 247 7.25 -5.27 10.29
C PRO A 247 8.12 -5.52 9.06
N ILE A 248 7.77 -4.86 7.96
CA ILE A 248 8.47 -4.91 6.69
C ILE A 248 9.13 -3.57 6.45
N GLY A 249 10.46 -3.51 6.50
CA GLY A 249 11.21 -2.33 6.11
C GLY A 249 11.33 -2.24 4.60
N PHE A 250 11.12 -1.05 4.02
CA PHE A 250 11.28 -0.85 2.58
C PHE A 250 11.82 0.55 2.24
N LEU A 251 12.40 0.63 1.05
CA LEU A 251 12.69 1.85 0.32
C LEU A 251 11.99 1.78 -1.05
N ALA A 252 11.22 2.80 -1.38
CA ALA A 252 10.51 2.90 -2.66
C ALA A 252 10.70 4.29 -3.25
N GLY A 253 10.82 4.39 -4.59
CA GLY A 253 11.04 5.68 -5.23
C GLY A 253 11.04 5.63 -6.75
N ASP A 254 11.23 6.78 -7.37
CA ASP A 254 11.69 6.77 -8.75
C ASP A 254 13.08 6.10 -8.82
N PRO A 255 13.45 5.49 -9.96
CA PRO A 255 14.67 4.68 -10.03
C PRO A 255 15.95 5.43 -9.62
N GLN A 256 16.05 6.73 -9.93
CA GLN A 256 17.22 7.53 -9.59
C GLN A 256 17.25 7.84 -8.10
N ALA A 257 16.17 8.37 -7.55
CA ALA A 257 16.09 8.69 -6.13
C ALA A 257 16.25 7.44 -5.25
N HIS A 258 15.66 6.30 -5.66
CA HIS A 258 15.82 5.03 -4.97
C HIS A 258 17.29 4.60 -4.89
N ASP A 259 18.02 4.60 -6.03
CA ASP A 259 19.44 4.18 -6.06
C ASP A 259 20.32 5.11 -5.23
N GLU A 260 20.09 6.43 -5.28
CA GLU A 260 20.82 7.40 -4.47
C GLU A 260 20.53 7.22 -2.96
N CYS A 261 19.27 7.04 -2.57
CA CYS A 261 18.87 6.80 -1.18
C CYS A 261 19.46 5.50 -0.64
N ARG A 262 19.41 4.42 -1.43
CA ARG A 262 19.97 3.11 -1.06
C ARG A 262 21.48 3.22 -0.80
N ARG A 263 22.23 3.96 -1.65
CA ARG A 263 23.66 4.18 -1.43
C ARG A 263 23.94 4.98 -0.16
N GLU A 264 23.10 5.97 0.16
CA GLU A 264 23.24 6.76 1.39
C GLU A 264 22.92 5.92 2.64
N LEU A 265 21.92 5.03 2.58
CA LEU A 265 21.61 4.09 3.68
C LEU A 265 22.81 3.17 3.93
N ALA A 266 23.37 2.55 2.88
CA ALA A 266 24.50 1.64 2.99
C ALA A 266 25.79 2.32 3.49
N ALA A 267 25.96 3.63 3.24
CA ALA A 267 27.14 4.38 3.70
C ALA A 267 27.03 4.86 5.16
N GLY A 268 25.84 4.78 5.76
CA GLY A 268 25.55 5.24 7.12
C GLY A 268 25.48 4.12 8.16
N GLU A 269 25.67 2.86 7.71
CA GLU A 269 25.92 1.70 8.57
C GLU A 269 27.41 1.58 8.88
#